data_615c22f9fac565ef0d3baad943f50a94
#
_entry.id   615c22f9fac565ef0d3baad943f50a94
#
_cell.length_a   1.000
_cell.length_b   1.000
_cell.length_c   1.000
_cell.angle_alpha   90.00
_cell.angle_beta   90.00
_cell.angle_gamma   90.00
#
_symmetry.space_group_name_H-M   'P 1'
#
loop_
_entity.id
_entity.type
_entity.pdbx_description
1 polymer ?
#
loop_
_entity_poly.entity_id
_entity_poly.type
_entity_poly.pdbx_seq_one_letter_code
_entity_poly.pdbx_strand_id
1 'polypeptide(L)'
;MMNWKAIGKWTALASIAFCVVSCTTSKKTTRPTSSGYYNAENAKLGAVYKNRQMMPSYMHFARVSSVENKQNIVNGHDFIQQLNNVRAYSGNITGRYAGVYSKIQRWVSAGANVDDLAKYGINANLMRGQDGFQNVNLTGYYAPVLQARRFPQGEFQHPLYRLPANKRFTRAQIYNGALAGQGLELGYSNSMVDNFFLGVQGSGFIDFGEGQLSHVAYAGQNGFKYASIGRLLVEDGEIPKEKMSAQAIKDWAKRNPGRTQSLLERNPSYVFFKFDDTHEVKGSAGVPLVALASVASDKSIVPSGSVVLVEMPLINDHGDFTGKYEMRLMVALDVGGAVKGHHFDIYQGVEGIHKKAAQ
;
A
#
# COMPACT_ATOMS: atom_id res chain seq x y z
N MET A 1 6.40 21.49 0.99
CA MET A 1 5.03 20.94 0.82
C MET A 1 5.12 19.78 -0.14
N MET A 2 5.14 18.54 0.40
CA MET A 2 5.03 17.37 -0.47
C MET A 2 3.65 17.45 -1.15
N ASN A 3 3.65 17.63 -2.45
CA ASN A 3 2.42 17.88 -3.19
C ASN A 3 1.56 16.61 -3.14
N TRP A 4 0.36 16.71 -2.61
CA TRP A 4 -0.63 15.63 -2.57
C TRP A 4 -0.84 14.95 -3.92
N LYS A 5 -0.57 15.66 -5.02
CA LYS A 5 -0.63 15.10 -6.37
C LYS A 5 0.39 13.98 -6.59
N ALA A 6 1.54 14.04 -5.94
CA ALA A 6 2.54 12.99 -6.06
C ALA A 6 2.13 11.73 -5.28
N ILE A 7 1.62 11.91 -4.05
CA ILE A 7 1.10 10.80 -3.25
C ILE A 7 -0.18 10.23 -3.88
N GLY A 8 -1.04 11.09 -4.41
CA GLY A 8 -2.29 10.68 -5.06
C GLY A 8 -2.10 9.84 -6.33
N LYS A 9 -0.98 9.97 -7.02
CA LYS A 9 -0.64 9.08 -8.15
C LYS A 9 -0.17 7.70 -7.69
N TRP A 10 0.26 7.57 -6.42
CA TRP A 10 0.82 6.34 -5.86
C TRP A 10 -0.10 5.65 -4.87
N THR A 11 -1.07 6.35 -4.28
CA THR A 11 -2.11 5.72 -3.50
C THR A 11 -3.04 5.00 -4.47
N ALA A 12 -2.72 3.79 -4.78
CA ALA A 12 -3.60 2.93 -5.54
C ALA A 12 -4.88 2.76 -4.75
N LEU A 13 -5.89 3.41 -5.21
CA LEU A 13 -7.21 2.89 -5.01
C LEU A 13 -7.19 1.47 -5.52
N ALA A 14 -7.29 0.58 -4.58
CA ALA A 14 -7.20 -0.86 -4.75
C ALA A 14 -8.14 -1.37 -5.83
N SER A 15 -7.88 -1.22 -7.08
CA SER A 15 -8.43 -1.92 -8.23
C SER A 15 -8.21 -1.24 -9.57
N ILE A 16 -7.52 -0.10 -9.63
CA ILE A 16 -7.08 0.37 -10.92
C ILE A 16 -5.63 -0.07 -11.00
N ALA A 17 -5.35 -1.01 -11.88
CA ALA A 17 -4.00 -1.23 -12.34
C ALA A 17 -3.55 0.10 -12.99
N PHE A 18 -3.08 1.04 -12.18
CA PHE A 18 -2.17 2.02 -12.69
C PHE A 18 -0.95 1.23 -13.09
N CYS A 19 -0.75 1.06 -14.39
CA CYS A 19 0.60 1.04 -14.86
C CYS A 19 1.21 2.31 -14.26
N VAL A 20 1.98 2.20 -13.17
CA VAL A 20 3.09 3.09 -13.01
C VAL A 20 3.79 2.92 -14.35
N VAL A 21 3.65 3.90 -15.20
CA VAL A 21 4.60 4.04 -16.27
C VAL A 21 5.91 4.14 -15.51
N SER A 22 6.58 3.02 -15.33
CA SER A 22 8.00 3.05 -15.21
C SER A 22 8.38 3.85 -16.44
N CYS A 23 8.64 5.14 -16.25
CA CYS A 23 9.35 5.89 -17.23
C CYS A 23 10.71 5.23 -17.30
N THR A 24 10.78 4.11 -17.97
CA THR A 24 12.02 3.63 -18.50
C THR A 24 12.52 4.78 -19.34
N THR A 25 13.50 5.53 -18.80
CA THR A 25 14.43 6.20 -19.70
C THR A 25 14.76 5.14 -20.71
N SER A 26 14.37 5.40 -21.92
CA SER A 26 14.51 4.47 -23.02
C SER A 26 15.98 4.12 -23.24
N LYS A 27 16.55 3.22 -22.44
CA LYS A 27 17.29 2.18 -23.10
C LYS A 27 16.22 1.49 -23.91
N LYS A 28 16.28 1.59 -25.23
CA LYS A 28 15.56 0.73 -26.14
C LYS A 28 15.93 -0.70 -25.76
N THR A 29 15.33 -1.24 -24.71
CA THR A 29 15.24 -2.66 -24.53
C THR A 29 14.29 -3.07 -25.63
N THR A 30 14.86 -3.52 -26.71
CA THR A 30 14.13 -4.15 -27.80
C THR A 30 13.21 -5.15 -27.15
N ARG A 31 11.90 -4.89 -27.22
CA ARG A 31 10.88 -5.88 -26.89
C ARG A 31 11.38 -7.19 -27.47
N PRO A 32 11.42 -8.29 -26.70
CA PRO A 32 11.76 -9.58 -27.27
C PRO A 32 10.91 -9.76 -28.51
N THR A 33 11.53 -9.91 -29.66
CA THR A 33 10.87 -9.96 -30.96
C THR A 33 9.97 -11.18 -31.14
N SER A 34 9.87 -12.04 -30.15
CA SER A 34 8.91 -13.12 -30.09
C SER A 34 7.57 -12.63 -29.52
N SER A 35 6.96 -11.68 -30.20
CA SER A 35 5.67 -11.08 -29.85
C SER A 35 4.51 -12.08 -29.67
N GLY A 36 4.67 -13.32 -30.08
CA GLY A 36 3.65 -14.37 -29.90
C GLY A 36 3.59 -14.96 -28.48
N TYR A 37 4.44 -14.55 -27.55
CA TYR A 37 4.55 -15.17 -26.22
C TYR A 37 4.09 -14.28 -25.08
N TYR A 38 3.99 -13.01 -25.34
CA TYR A 38 3.54 -12.05 -24.34
C TYR A 38 2.04 -11.80 -24.48
N ASN A 39 1.31 -12.12 -23.45
CA ASN A 39 -0.10 -11.78 -23.32
C ASN A 39 -0.28 -10.92 -22.05
N ALA A 40 -0.81 -9.72 -22.22
CA ALA A 40 -1.00 -8.78 -21.12
C ALA A 40 -1.89 -9.31 -19.98
N GLU A 41 -2.87 -10.18 -20.29
CA GLU A 41 -3.70 -10.82 -19.26
C GLU A 41 -2.91 -11.86 -18.47
N ASN A 42 -2.07 -12.64 -19.14
CA ASN A 42 -1.24 -13.63 -18.48
C ASN A 42 -0.16 -12.97 -17.63
N ALA A 43 0.37 -11.84 -18.05
CA ALA A 43 1.30 -11.03 -17.28
C ALA A 43 0.64 -10.49 -16.00
N LYS A 44 -0.64 -10.09 -16.03
CA LYS A 44 -1.39 -9.68 -14.83
C LYS A 44 -1.54 -10.79 -13.79
N LEU A 45 -1.53 -12.03 -14.21
CA LEU A 45 -1.57 -13.20 -13.34
C LEU A 45 -0.19 -13.64 -12.88
N GLY A 46 0.87 -12.94 -13.30
CA GLY A 46 2.24 -13.30 -13.02
C GLY A 46 2.74 -14.53 -13.79
N ALA A 47 1.99 -14.99 -14.77
CA ALA A 47 2.39 -16.09 -15.60
C ALA A 47 3.38 -15.62 -16.68
N VAL A 48 4.31 -16.49 -17.04
CA VAL A 48 5.30 -16.24 -18.08
C VAL A 48 5.02 -17.15 -19.27
N TYR A 49 4.93 -16.55 -20.46
CA TYR A 49 4.83 -17.31 -21.69
C TYR A 49 6.23 -17.71 -22.17
N LYS A 50 6.49 -19.01 -22.26
CA LYS A 50 7.74 -19.54 -22.78
C LYS A 50 7.45 -20.72 -23.70
N ASN A 51 8.07 -20.76 -24.87
CA ASN A 51 7.89 -21.85 -25.84
C ASN A 51 6.42 -22.14 -26.19
N ARG A 52 5.62 -21.08 -26.36
CA ARG A 52 4.16 -21.15 -26.63
C ARG A 52 3.31 -21.77 -25.51
N GLN A 53 3.82 -21.86 -24.32
CA GLN A 53 3.11 -22.39 -23.16
C GLN A 53 3.09 -21.40 -22.00
N MET A 54 1.99 -21.39 -21.26
CA MET A 54 1.91 -20.69 -19.98
C MET A 54 2.76 -21.42 -18.95
N MET A 55 3.70 -20.71 -18.37
CA MET A 55 4.49 -21.24 -17.27
C MET A 55 3.71 -21.18 -15.97
N PRO A 56 3.80 -22.18 -15.09
CA PRO A 56 3.15 -22.18 -13.80
C PRO A 56 3.57 -21.02 -12.91
N SER A 57 2.74 -20.69 -11.92
CA SER A 57 2.93 -19.55 -11.01
C SER A 57 4.21 -19.59 -10.19
N TYR A 58 4.84 -20.75 -9.99
CA TYR A 58 6.14 -20.86 -9.30
C TYR A 58 7.29 -20.22 -10.09
N MET A 59 7.05 -19.83 -11.35
CA MET A 59 8.04 -19.13 -12.20
C MET A 59 8.01 -17.60 -12.01
N HIS A 60 7.36 -17.09 -10.97
CA HIS A 60 7.37 -15.65 -10.65
C HIS A 60 8.76 -15.09 -10.39
N PHE A 61 9.69 -15.94 -9.96
CA PHE A 61 11.05 -15.57 -9.62
C PHE A 61 12.07 -16.24 -10.54
N ALA A 62 13.13 -15.50 -10.84
CA ALA A 62 14.32 -16.02 -11.47
C ALA A 62 15.52 -15.77 -10.56
N ARG A 63 16.28 -16.82 -10.23
CA ARG A 63 17.55 -16.63 -9.51
C ARG A 63 18.51 -15.83 -10.38
N VAL A 64 19.12 -14.81 -9.76
CA VAL A 64 20.14 -13.99 -10.41
C VAL A 64 21.48 -14.14 -9.70
N SER A 65 22.56 -14.07 -10.47
CA SER A 65 23.92 -14.13 -9.93
C SER A 65 24.39 -12.79 -9.36
N SER A 66 23.79 -11.69 -9.81
CA SER A 66 24.11 -10.34 -9.39
C SER A 66 22.89 -9.45 -9.46
N VAL A 67 22.89 -8.38 -8.68
CA VAL A 67 21.93 -7.27 -8.78
C VAL A 67 22.50 -6.27 -9.78
N GLU A 68 21.69 -5.85 -10.76
CA GLU A 68 22.15 -4.93 -11.81
C GLU A 68 22.40 -3.51 -11.29
N ASN A 69 21.50 -2.99 -10.47
CA ASN A 69 21.65 -1.67 -9.87
C ASN A 69 22.66 -1.73 -8.72
N LYS A 70 23.75 -0.96 -8.85
CA LYS A 70 24.87 -0.91 -7.90
C LYS A 70 24.81 0.29 -6.95
N GLN A 71 23.67 0.98 -6.89
CA GLN A 71 23.50 2.08 -5.96
C GLN A 71 23.49 1.59 -4.50
N ASN A 72 23.87 2.49 -3.60
CA ASN A 72 23.84 2.21 -2.18
C ASN A 72 22.40 2.04 -1.68
N ILE A 73 22.24 1.15 -0.71
CA ILE A 73 20.98 1.01 0.02
C ILE A 73 20.87 2.19 0.99
N VAL A 74 19.79 2.97 0.84
CA VAL A 74 19.64 4.25 1.55
C VAL A 74 18.95 4.14 2.92
N ASN A 75 18.31 2.98 3.23
CA ASN A 75 17.49 2.82 4.43
C ASN A 75 17.94 1.69 5.37
N GLY A 76 19.23 1.42 5.44
CA GLY A 76 19.75 0.31 6.26
C GLY A 76 19.35 0.40 7.74
N HIS A 77 19.33 1.60 8.33
CA HIS A 77 18.88 1.81 9.72
C HIS A 77 17.40 1.45 9.90
N ASP A 78 16.52 1.99 9.07
CA ASP A 78 15.07 1.76 9.14
C ASP A 78 14.73 0.28 8.92
N PHE A 79 15.45 -0.37 8.02
CA PHE A 79 15.31 -1.79 7.77
C PHE A 79 15.70 -2.62 9.01
N ILE A 80 16.80 -2.29 9.70
CA ILE A 80 17.19 -2.96 10.95
C ILE A 80 16.15 -2.73 12.04
N GLN A 81 15.60 -1.52 12.14
CA GLN A 81 14.48 -1.24 13.05
C GLN A 81 13.26 -2.11 12.70
N GLN A 82 12.94 -2.25 11.42
CA GLN A 82 11.85 -3.12 10.99
C GLN A 82 12.10 -4.60 11.36
N LEU A 83 13.32 -5.10 11.22
CA LEU A 83 13.66 -6.45 11.66
C LEU A 83 13.52 -6.61 13.19
N ASN A 84 13.88 -5.59 13.97
CA ASN A 84 13.70 -5.59 15.42
C ASN A 84 12.22 -5.65 15.80
N ASN A 85 11.36 -4.91 15.10
CA ASN A 85 9.91 -5.00 15.26
C ASN A 85 9.41 -6.43 14.97
N VAL A 86 9.86 -7.05 13.88
CA VAL A 86 9.49 -8.44 13.57
C VAL A 86 9.87 -9.37 14.72
N ARG A 87 11.08 -9.24 15.26
CA ARG A 87 11.55 -10.08 16.39
C ARG A 87 10.73 -9.87 17.65
N ALA A 88 10.36 -8.63 17.93
CA ALA A 88 9.60 -8.29 19.13
C ALA A 88 8.14 -8.76 19.07
N TYR A 89 7.53 -8.70 17.89
CA TYR A 89 6.08 -8.89 17.74
C TYR A 89 5.67 -10.22 17.08
N SER A 90 6.58 -10.92 16.39
CA SER A 90 6.24 -12.17 15.70
C SER A 90 7.33 -13.22 15.80
N GLY A 91 7.26 -14.04 16.86
CA GLY A 91 8.15 -15.19 17.03
C GLY A 91 8.05 -16.21 15.90
N ASN A 92 6.86 -16.36 15.29
CA ASN A 92 6.66 -17.28 14.17
C ASN A 92 7.41 -16.82 12.90
N ILE A 93 7.30 -15.55 12.53
CA ILE A 93 8.04 -14.97 11.38
C ILE A 93 9.53 -15.02 11.70
N THR A 94 9.93 -14.60 12.90
CA THR A 94 11.33 -14.61 13.35
C THR A 94 11.94 -16.00 13.23
N GLY A 95 11.27 -17.05 13.73
CA GLY A 95 11.75 -18.42 13.64
C GLY A 95 11.90 -18.91 12.21
N ARG A 96 10.92 -18.61 11.36
CA ARG A 96 10.92 -19.01 9.94
C ARG A 96 12.07 -18.38 9.15
N TYR A 97 12.41 -17.13 9.42
CA TYR A 97 13.38 -16.34 8.65
C TYR A 97 14.68 -16.07 9.40
N ALA A 98 14.92 -16.67 10.58
CA ALA A 98 16.07 -16.39 11.43
C ALA A 98 17.41 -16.42 10.68
N GLY A 99 17.63 -17.47 9.88
CA GLY A 99 18.87 -17.64 9.11
C GLY A 99 19.02 -16.57 8.03
N VAL A 100 17.95 -16.18 7.36
CA VAL A 100 17.94 -15.14 6.32
C VAL A 100 18.20 -13.78 6.97
N TYR A 101 17.48 -13.45 8.05
CA TYR A 101 17.63 -12.18 8.76
C TYR A 101 19.04 -11.97 9.30
N SER A 102 19.66 -13.03 9.87
CA SER A 102 21.03 -12.95 10.38
C SER A 102 22.05 -12.67 9.28
N LYS A 103 21.89 -13.27 8.09
CA LYS A 103 22.76 -13.02 6.94
C LYS A 103 22.62 -11.61 6.43
N ILE A 104 21.37 -11.15 6.22
CA ILE A 104 21.08 -9.82 5.71
C ILE A 104 21.53 -8.75 6.70
N GLN A 105 21.31 -8.95 8.01
CA GLN A 105 21.78 -8.01 9.04
C GLN A 105 23.28 -7.85 9.01
N ARG A 106 24.06 -8.93 8.92
CA ARG A 106 25.52 -8.86 8.80
C ARG A 106 25.96 -8.11 7.55
N TRP A 107 25.31 -8.38 6.42
CA TRP A 107 25.56 -7.70 5.17
C TRP A 107 25.25 -6.20 5.26
N VAL A 108 24.11 -5.82 5.83
CA VAL A 108 23.73 -4.40 6.05
C VAL A 108 24.72 -3.71 6.97
N SER A 109 25.14 -4.36 8.06
CA SER A 109 26.14 -3.81 8.98
C SER A 109 27.54 -3.64 8.37
N ALA A 110 27.82 -4.33 7.28
CA ALA A 110 29.07 -4.22 6.52
C ALA A 110 28.97 -3.24 5.33
N GLY A 111 27.90 -2.42 5.26
CA GLY A 111 27.72 -1.40 4.22
C GLY A 111 26.78 -1.79 3.09
N ALA A 112 26.16 -2.96 3.14
CA ALA A 112 25.11 -3.41 2.19
C ALA A 112 25.53 -3.34 0.71
N ASN A 113 26.79 -3.64 0.40
CA ASN A 113 27.24 -3.68 -0.99
C ASN A 113 26.60 -4.87 -1.72
N VAL A 114 25.82 -4.60 -2.78
CA VAL A 114 25.08 -5.62 -3.53
C VAL A 114 25.99 -6.62 -4.25
N ASP A 115 27.26 -6.28 -4.51
CA ASP A 115 28.23 -7.21 -5.09
C ASP A 115 28.72 -8.26 -4.08
N ASP A 116 28.53 -8.03 -2.79
CA ASP A 116 28.96 -8.91 -1.71
C ASP A 116 27.88 -9.91 -1.24
N LEU A 117 26.69 -9.93 -1.84
CA LEU A 117 25.57 -10.80 -1.41
C LEU A 117 26.01 -12.25 -1.23
N ALA A 118 26.72 -12.81 -2.21
CA ALA A 118 27.19 -14.20 -2.17
C ALA A 118 28.17 -14.47 -1.00
N LYS A 119 29.01 -13.50 -0.65
CA LYS A 119 29.96 -13.55 0.48
C LYS A 119 29.26 -13.75 1.82
N TYR A 120 28.04 -13.22 1.94
CA TYR A 120 27.19 -13.39 3.11
C TYR A 120 26.22 -14.58 2.99
N GLY A 121 26.31 -15.35 1.91
CA GLY A 121 25.43 -16.49 1.64
C GLY A 121 23.99 -16.06 1.34
N ILE A 122 23.80 -14.87 0.77
CA ILE A 122 22.52 -14.32 0.36
C ILE A 122 22.32 -14.63 -1.12
N ASN A 123 21.17 -15.21 -1.45
CA ASN A 123 20.76 -15.44 -2.84
C ASN A 123 19.70 -14.43 -3.23
N ALA A 124 19.91 -13.73 -4.34
CA ALA A 124 18.92 -12.84 -4.90
C ALA A 124 18.04 -13.58 -5.93
N ASN A 125 16.76 -13.27 -5.90
CA ASN A 125 15.80 -13.71 -6.89
C ASN A 125 15.10 -12.48 -7.46
N LEU A 126 15.19 -12.32 -8.79
CA LEU A 126 14.51 -11.25 -9.48
C LEU A 126 13.04 -11.63 -9.69
N MET A 127 12.14 -10.77 -9.24
CA MET A 127 10.71 -10.93 -9.51
C MET A 127 10.42 -10.50 -10.94
N ARG A 128 9.73 -11.36 -11.70
CA ARG A 128 9.30 -11.05 -13.06
C ARG A 128 8.07 -10.16 -13.02
N GLY A 129 8.09 -9.08 -13.79
CA GLY A 129 6.98 -8.12 -13.81
C GLY A 129 5.77 -8.61 -14.59
N GLN A 130 4.67 -7.88 -14.41
CA GLN A 130 3.41 -8.13 -15.12
C GLN A 130 3.50 -7.86 -16.63
N ASP A 131 4.41 -7.00 -17.02
CA ASP A 131 4.63 -6.59 -18.42
C ASP A 131 5.64 -7.49 -19.15
N GLY A 132 6.22 -8.48 -18.46
CA GLY A 132 7.28 -9.33 -19.01
C GLY A 132 8.66 -8.69 -19.06
N PHE A 133 8.81 -7.42 -18.61
CA PHE A 133 10.07 -6.67 -18.58
C PHE A 133 10.70 -6.59 -17.19
N GLN A 134 10.29 -7.47 -16.28
CA GLN A 134 10.82 -7.54 -14.92
C GLN A 134 10.43 -6.35 -14.01
N ASN A 135 9.50 -5.50 -14.45
CA ASN A 135 8.95 -4.43 -13.65
C ASN A 135 7.81 -4.94 -12.78
N VAL A 136 7.86 -4.65 -11.51
CA VAL A 136 6.72 -4.89 -10.61
C VAL A 136 5.87 -3.62 -10.49
N ASN A 137 4.61 -3.77 -10.12
CA ASN A 137 3.77 -2.63 -9.80
C ASN A 137 4.08 -2.17 -8.38
N LEU A 138 4.51 -0.92 -8.23
CA LEU A 138 4.77 -0.29 -6.94
C LEU A 138 3.75 0.81 -6.70
N THR A 139 3.09 0.75 -5.55
CA THR A 139 2.21 1.81 -5.05
C THR A 139 2.60 2.18 -3.63
N GLY A 140 2.01 3.20 -3.06
CA GLY A 140 2.27 3.62 -1.71
C GLY A 140 0.98 3.87 -0.94
N TYR A 141 0.98 3.49 0.34
CA TYR A 141 -0.08 3.79 1.27
C TYR A 141 0.46 4.42 2.55
N TYR A 142 -0.41 5.08 3.28
CA TYR A 142 -0.05 5.78 4.51
C TYR A 142 -1.17 5.65 5.55
N ALA A 143 -0.87 5.91 6.81
CA ALA A 143 -1.87 6.06 7.85
C ALA A 143 -2.41 7.51 7.83
N PRO A 144 -3.68 7.73 7.44
CA PRO A 144 -4.25 9.07 7.35
C PRO A 144 -4.51 9.66 8.74
N VAL A 145 -4.57 11.00 8.80
CA VAL A 145 -5.01 11.74 9.98
C VAL A 145 -6.35 12.40 9.67
N LEU A 146 -7.42 11.95 10.33
CA LEU A 146 -8.75 12.52 10.19
C LEU A 146 -8.99 13.62 11.23
N GLN A 147 -9.56 14.74 10.76
CA GLN A 147 -10.13 15.73 11.66
C GLN A 147 -11.51 15.26 12.13
N ALA A 148 -11.73 15.21 13.42
CA ALA A 148 -13.01 14.77 14.00
C ALA A 148 -13.37 15.49 15.30
N ARG A 149 -14.58 15.22 15.79
CA ARG A 149 -15.05 15.62 17.12
C ARG A 149 -15.70 14.42 17.80
N ARG A 150 -15.74 14.43 19.13
CA ARG A 150 -16.33 13.33 19.89
C ARG A 150 -17.84 13.25 19.75
N PHE A 151 -18.48 14.38 19.49
CA PHE A 151 -19.93 14.51 19.28
C PHE A 151 -20.19 15.27 17.99
N PRO A 152 -21.34 15.06 17.32
CA PRO A 152 -21.69 15.77 16.10
C PRO A 152 -21.83 17.27 16.36
N GLN A 153 -21.10 18.08 15.62
CA GLN A 153 -21.17 19.54 15.68
C GLN A 153 -20.68 20.19 14.38
N GLY A 154 -21.34 21.24 13.94
CA GLY A 154 -20.97 21.98 12.74
C GLY A 154 -20.82 21.04 11.52
N GLU A 155 -19.67 21.07 10.88
CA GLU A 155 -19.34 20.21 9.75
C GLU A 155 -18.99 18.76 10.13
N PHE A 156 -18.75 18.49 11.42
CA PHE A 156 -18.38 17.16 11.93
C PHE A 156 -19.63 16.30 12.15
N GLN A 157 -20.15 15.71 11.07
CA GLN A 157 -21.41 14.96 11.07
C GLN A 157 -21.25 13.50 10.62
N HIS A 158 -20.04 13.09 10.19
CA HIS A 158 -19.83 11.78 9.60
C HIS A 158 -19.24 10.80 10.63
N PRO A 159 -20.04 9.84 11.16
CA PRO A 159 -19.58 8.95 12.21
C PRO A 159 -18.56 7.92 11.70
N LEU A 160 -17.62 7.59 12.57
CA LEU A 160 -16.74 6.42 12.48
C LEU A 160 -17.22 5.39 13.49
N TYR A 161 -17.39 4.14 13.08
CA TYR A 161 -18.00 3.11 13.90
C TYR A 161 -17.04 2.05 14.40
N ARG A 162 -17.25 1.60 15.65
CA ARG A 162 -16.77 0.33 16.19
C ARG A 162 -17.42 -0.83 15.47
N LEU A 163 -16.80 -2.01 15.57
CA LEU A 163 -17.36 -3.25 15.04
C LEU A 163 -18.65 -3.60 15.80
N PRO A 164 -19.81 -3.64 15.12
CA PRO A 164 -21.07 -4.06 15.72
C PRO A 164 -21.16 -5.59 15.88
N ALA A 165 -22.01 -6.05 16.78
CA ALA A 165 -22.30 -7.50 16.91
C ALA A 165 -22.87 -8.07 15.60
N ASN A 166 -23.84 -7.39 14.99
CA ASN A 166 -24.26 -7.67 13.61
C ASN A 166 -23.55 -6.70 12.66
N LYS A 167 -22.57 -7.20 11.94
CA LYS A 167 -21.76 -6.39 11.01
C LYS A 167 -22.26 -6.43 9.55
N ARG A 168 -23.30 -7.20 9.24
CA ARG A 168 -23.73 -7.45 7.85
C ARG A 168 -24.66 -6.37 7.30
N PHE A 169 -24.31 -5.12 7.49
CA PHE A 169 -24.96 -3.99 6.83
C PHE A 169 -24.07 -3.49 5.69
N THR A 170 -24.67 -3.19 4.54
CA THR A 170 -23.96 -2.53 3.44
C THR A 170 -23.58 -1.10 3.84
N ARG A 171 -22.62 -0.49 3.14
CA ARG A 171 -22.29 0.93 3.33
C ARG A 171 -23.53 1.82 3.25
N ALA A 172 -24.40 1.60 2.24
CA ALA A 172 -25.62 2.35 2.09
C ALA A 172 -26.53 2.26 3.33
N GLN A 173 -26.70 1.06 3.87
CA GLN A 173 -27.49 0.89 5.12
C GLN A 173 -26.86 1.61 6.31
N ILE A 174 -25.52 1.55 6.44
CA ILE A 174 -24.78 2.23 7.51
C ILE A 174 -24.93 3.75 7.38
N TYR A 175 -24.75 4.29 6.17
CA TYR A 175 -24.91 5.72 5.91
C TYR A 175 -26.34 6.20 6.13
N ASN A 176 -27.33 5.35 5.94
CA ASN A 176 -28.75 5.61 6.19
C ASN A 176 -29.20 5.23 7.61
N GLY A 177 -28.26 5.10 8.55
CA GLY A 177 -28.54 5.05 9.99
C GLY A 177 -28.71 3.65 10.58
N ALA A 178 -28.35 2.56 9.91
CA ALA A 178 -28.48 1.20 10.46
C ALA A 178 -27.75 0.97 11.79
N LEU A 179 -26.76 1.80 12.12
CA LEU A 179 -25.98 1.74 13.36
C LEU A 179 -26.25 2.92 14.31
N ALA A 180 -27.12 3.85 13.94
CA ALA A 180 -27.43 5.02 14.75
C ALA A 180 -28.06 4.61 16.10
N GLY A 181 -27.66 5.32 17.18
CA GLY A 181 -28.19 5.10 18.52
C GLY A 181 -27.71 3.83 19.22
N GLN A 182 -26.76 3.10 18.66
CA GLN A 182 -26.20 1.90 19.29
C GLN A 182 -24.95 2.18 20.14
N GLY A 183 -24.50 3.44 20.25
CA GLY A 183 -23.31 3.82 21.01
C GLY A 183 -21.99 3.29 20.42
N LEU A 184 -21.96 3.08 19.11
CA LEU A 184 -20.82 2.51 18.40
C LEU A 184 -19.90 3.57 17.80
N GLU A 185 -20.24 4.83 17.90
CA GLU A 185 -19.49 5.94 17.33
C GLU A 185 -18.16 6.13 18.07
N LEU A 186 -17.06 6.18 17.32
CA LEU A 186 -15.72 6.54 17.82
C LEU A 186 -15.52 8.06 17.83
N GLY A 187 -16.19 8.73 16.91
CA GLY A 187 -16.18 10.16 16.68
C GLY A 187 -16.84 10.50 15.36
N TYR A 188 -16.90 11.79 15.06
CA TYR A 188 -17.58 12.34 13.89
C TYR A 188 -16.58 13.18 13.09
N SER A 189 -16.26 12.80 11.87
CA SER A 189 -15.38 13.57 11.00
C SER A 189 -16.15 14.61 10.20
N ASN A 190 -15.40 15.55 9.62
CA ASN A 190 -15.93 16.55 8.69
C ASN A 190 -15.96 16.08 7.23
N SER A 191 -15.54 14.85 6.94
CA SER A 191 -15.42 14.36 5.58
C SER A 191 -15.78 12.88 5.44
N MET A 192 -16.89 12.59 4.79
CA MET A 192 -17.31 11.24 4.45
C MET A 192 -16.29 10.53 3.54
N VAL A 193 -15.63 11.29 2.67
CA VAL A 193 -14.60 10.75 1.75
C VAL A 193 -13.33 10.38 2.51
N ASP A 194 -12.94 11.18 3.52
CA ASP A 194 -11.77 10.85 4.33
C ASP A 194 -12.05 9.62 5.22
N ASN A 195 -13.26 9.48 5.76
CA ASN A 195 -13.70 8.25 6.43
C ASN A 195 -13.62 7.04 5.49
N PHE A 196 -14.04 7.22 4.24
CA PHE A 196 -13.93 6.16 3.23
C PHE A 196 -12.48 5.77 3.00
N PHE A 197 -11.58 6.74 2.83
CA PHE A 197 -10.15 6.47 2.62
C PHE A 197 -9.49 5.85 3.85
N LEU A 198 -9.87 6.25 5.07
CA LEU A 198 -9.42 5.56 6.28
C LEU A 198 -9.80 4.07 6.23
N GLY A 199 -11.02 3.76 5.76
CA GLY A 199 -11.47 2.37 5.55
C GLY A 199 -10.66 1.62 4.49
N VAL A 200 -10.18 2.31 3.45
CA VAL A 200 -9.30 1.72 2.43
C VAL A 200 -7.91 1.44 3.00
N GLN A 201 -7.38 2.35 3.83
CA GLN A 201 -6.06 2.22 4.46
C GLN A 201 -6.06 1.20 5.63
N GLY A 202 -7.20 0.99 6.29
CA GLY A 202 -7.38 0.00 7.35
C GLY A 202 -6.96 0.48 8.74
N SER A 203 -6.15 1.51 8.88
CA SER A 203 -5.79 2.17 10.14
C SER A 203 -5.40 3.62 9.91
N GLY A 204 -5.37 4.43 10.96
CA GLY A 204 -4.99 5.82 10.89
C GLY A 204 -5.11 6.53 12.23
N PHE A 205 -5.14 7.84 12.20
CA PHE A 205 -5.22 8.66 13.40
C PHE A 205 -6.42 9.60 13.31
N ILE A 206 -6.96 9.94 14.47
CA ILE A 206 -7.99 10.95 14.62
C ILE A 206 -7.42 12.10 15.42
N ASP A 207 -7.52 13.30 14.87
CA ASP A 207 -7.29 14.55 15.56
C ASP A 207 -8.63 15.11 16.03
N PHE A 208 -8.87 15.02 17.35
CA PHE A 208 -10.05 15.59 17.96
C PHE A 208 -9.93 17.10 18.27
N GLY A 209 -8.77 17.70 17.97
CA GLY A 209 -8.43 19.06 18.37
C GLY A 209 -7.98 19.18 19.83
N GLU A 210 -7.62 18.06 20.45
CA GLU A 210 -7.23 17.95 21.87
C GLU A 210 -5.69 17.93 22.06
N GLY A 211 -4.93 18.20 21.00
CA GLY A 211 -3.46 18.27 21.05
C GLY A 211 -2.74 16.91 20.89
N GLN A 212 -3.45 15.79 20.98
CA GLN A 212 -2.93 14.45 20.75
C GLN A 212 -3.73 13.73 19.70
N LEU A 213 -3.03 12.91 18.89
CA LEU A 213 -3.66 12.05 17.90
C LEU A 213 -4.11 10.75 18.57
N SER A 214 -5.34 10.33 18.31
CA SER A 214 -5.87 9.04 18.75
C SER A 214 -5.69 8.02 17.63
N HIS A 215 -4.93 6.95 17.86
CA HIS A 215 -4.76 5.88 16.88
C HIS A 215 -6.04 5.04 16.78
N VAL A 216 -6.47 4.75 15.56
CA VAL A 216 -7.55 3.82 15.26
C VAL A 216 -7.04 2.70 14.37
N ALA A 217 -7.23 1.47 14.84
CA ALA A 217 -6.82 0.25 14.17
C ALA A 217 -8.04 -0.49 13.60
N TYR A 218 -7.79 -1.32 12.60
CA TYR A 218 -8.77 -2.21 12.01
C TYR A 218 -9.41 -3.13 13.07
N ALA A 219 -10.73 -3.15 13.13
CA ALA A 219 -11.50 -4.02 14.01
C ALA A 219 -12.27 -5.11 13.25
N GLY A 220 -12.53 -4.90 11.98
CA GLY A 220 -13.26 -5.84 11.14
C GLY A 220 -13.89 -5.16 9.93
N GLN A 221 -14.54 -5.98 9.10
CA GLN A 221 -15.30 -5.52 7.94
C GLN A 221 -16.67 -6.18 7.88
N ASN A 222 -17.58 -5.59 7.11
CA ASN A 222 -18.95 -6.05 6.97
C ASN A 222 -19.13 -7.31 6.10
N GLY A 223 -18.08 -7.80 5.44
CA GLY A 223 -18.08 -9.02 4.63
C GLY A 223 -18.59 -8.85 3.20
N PHE A 224 -18.89 -7.62 2.75
CA PHE A 224 -19.25 -7.35 1.36
C PHE A 224 -18.02 -7.13 0.50
N LYS A 225 -18.16 -7.45 -0.79
CA LYS A 225 -17.08 -7.28 -1.77
C LYS A 225 -16.79 -5.80 -2.01
N TYR A 226 -15.51 -5.45 -2.00
CA TYR A 226 -15.06 -4.10 -2.32
C TYR A 226 -15.32 -3.75 -3.79
N ALA A 227 -15.84 -2.55 -4.04
CA ALA A 227 -15.97 -1.94 -5.34
C ALA A 227 -15.21 -0.61 -5.39
N SER A 228 -14.32 -0.45 -6.36
CA SER A 228 -13.49 0.75 -6.49
C SER A 228 -14.31 1.95 -6.94
N ILE A 229 -14.43 2.96 -6.09
CA ILE A 229 -15.09 4.22 -6.45
C ILE A 229 -14.32 4.99 -7.54
N GLY A 230 -12.98 4.87 -7.56
CA GLY A 230 -12.18 5.46 -8.62
C GLY A 230 -12.47 4.85 -9.99
N ARG A 231 -12.62 3.51 -10.05
CA ARG A 231 -13.04 2.85 -11.28
C ARG A 231 -14.43 3.32 -11.71
N LEU A 232 -15.36 3.41 -10.78
CA LEU A 232 -16.72 3.88 -11.07
C LEU A 232 -16.71 5.31 -11.63
N LEU A 233 -15.90 6.22 -11.09
CA LEU A 233 -15.76 7.59 -11.61
C LEU A 233 -15.15 7.63 -13.02
N VAL A 234 -14.26 6.70 -13.36
CA VAL A 234 -13.74 6.57 -14.71
C VAL A 234 -14.82 6.02 -15.66
N GLU A 235 -15.52 4.98 -15.26
CA GLU A 235 -16.62 4.36 -16.03
C GLU A 235 -17.77 5.35 -16.27
N ASP A 236 -18.05 6.22 -15.28
CA ASP A 236 -19.06 7.28 -15.38
C ASP A 236 -18.59 8.50 -16.22
N GLY A 237 -17.32 8.52 -16.65
CA GLY A 237 -16.74 9.64 -17.42
C GLY A 237 -16.45 10.89 -16.61
N GLU A 238 -16.49 10.82 -15.28
CA GLU A 238 -16.29 11.97 -14.38
C GLU A 238 -14.82 12.35 -14.20
N ILE A 239 -13.92 11.39 -14.24
CA ILE A 239 -12.47 11.60 -14.12
C ILE A 239 -11.76 10.73 -15.16
N PRO A 240 -10.96 11.31 -16.06
CA PRO A 240 -10.14 10.53 -16.98
C PRO A 240 -9.21 9.57 -16.25
N LYS A 241 -9.03 8.37 -16.80
CA LYS A 241 -8.25 7.29 -16.16
C LYS A 241 -6.82 7.73 -15.82
N GLU A 242 -6.19 8.48 -16.68
CA GLU A 242 -4.83 9.01 -16.53
C GLU A 242 -4.70 10.09 -15.45
N LYS A 243 -5.81 10.69 -15.04
CA LYS A 243 -5.90 11.72 -13.98
C LYS A 243 -6.43 11.15 -12.66
N MET A 244 -6.76 9.85 -12.62
CA MET A 244 -7.34 9.25 -11.43
C MET A 244 -6.32 9.18 -10.30
N SER A 245 -6.69 9.72 -9.13
CA SER A 245 -5.91 9.69 -7.89
C SER A 245 -6.84 9.87 -6.68
N ALA A 246 -6.36 9.58 -5.48
CA ALA A 246 -7.11 9.85 -4.25
C ALA A 246 -7.47 11.35 -4.14
N GLN A 247 -6.53 12.23 -4.51
CA GLN A 247 -6.78 13.67 -4.53
C GLN A 247 -7.86 14.05 -5.54
N ALA A 248 -7.82 13.48 -6.75
CA ALA A 248 -8.83 13.74 -7.77
C ALA A 248 -10.25 13.34 -7.31
N ILE A 249 -10.36 12.24 -6.55
CA ILE A 249 -11.64 11.82 -5.95
C ILE A 249 -12.07 12.81 -4.86
N LYS A 250 -11.18 13.23 -3.97
CA LYS A 250 -11.46 14.24 -2.94
C LYS A 250 -11.90 15.57 -3.59
N ASP A 251 -11.23 16.00 -4.65
CA ASP A 251 -11.57 17.23 -5.38
C ASP A 251 -12.90 17.09 -6.12
N TRP A 252 -13.20 15.91 -6.67
CA TRP A 252 -14.49 15.62 -7.26
C TRP A 252 -15.61 15.69 -6.22
N ALA A 253 -15.42 15.08 -5.05
CA ALA A 253 -16.40 15.08 -3.97
C ALA A 253 -16.68 16.51 -3.45
N LYS A 254 -15.65 17.34 -3.31
CA LYS A 254 -15.81 18.75 -2.93
C LYS A 254 -16.66 19.54 -3.93
N ARG A 255 -16.54 19.24 -5.23
CA ARG A 255 -17.33 19.87 -6.30
C ARG A 255 -18.73 19.27 -6.44
N ASN A 256 -18.96 18.07 -5.89
CA ASN A 256 -20.20 17.32 -6.02
C ASN A 256 -20.73 16.83 -4.64
N PRO A 257 -20.93 17.73 -3.66
CA PRO A 257 -21.29 17.30 -2.29
C PRO A 257 -22.59 16.48 -2.25
N GLY A 258 -23.59 16.84 -3.06
CA GLY A 258 -24.87 16.11 -3.13
C GLY A 258 -24.80 14.74 -3.81
N ARG A 259 -23.69 14.43 -4.51
CA ARG A 259 -23.49 13.13 -5.21
C ARG A 259 -22.49 12.23 -4.47
N THR A 260 -21.78 12.76 -3.48
CA THR A 260 -20.69 12.05 -2.80
C THR A 260 -21.19 10.80 -2.09
N GLN A 261 -22.24 10.89 -1.31
CA GLN A 261 -22.80 9.75 -0.59
C GLN A 261 -23.22 8.64 -1.56
N SER A 262 -23.98 8.96 -2.59
CA SER A 262 -24.45 7.99 -3.58
C SER A 262 -23.31 7.30 -4.32
N LEU A 263 -22.21 8.01 -4.62
CA LEU A 263 -21.00 7.39 -5.16
C LEU A 263 -20.39 6.39 -4.18
N LEU A 264 -20.19 6.76 -2.93
CA LEU A 264 -19.59 5.91 -1.91
C LEU A 264 -20.43 4.67 -1.62
N GLU A 265 -21.76 4.79 -1.64
CA GLU A 265 -22.71 3.70 -1.43
C GLU A 265 -22.63 2.60 -2.51
N ARG A 266 -22.13 2.91 -3.70
CA ARG A 266 -21.85 1.92 -4.77
C ARG A 266 -20.74 0.92 -4.37
N ASN A 267 -19.94 1.25 -3.34
CA ASN A 267 -19.06 0.30 -2.68
C ASN A 267 -19.74 -0.24 -1.42
N PRO A 268 -20.30 -1.46 -1.42
CA PRO A 268 -21.01 -1.99 -0.28
C PRO A 268 -20.11 -2.38 0.90
N SER A 269 -18.79 -2.50 0.68
CA SER A 269 -17.82 -2.84 1.72
C SER A 269 -17.64 -1.69 2.72
N TYR A 270 -17.57 -2.03 4.00
CA TYR A 270 -17.33 -1.08 5.09
C TYR A 270 -16.36 -1.67 6.11
N VAL A 271 -15.42 -0.84 6.60
CA VAL A 271 -14.43 -1.20 7.62
C VAL A 271 -14.81 -0.52 8.94
N PHE A 272 -14.70 -1.28 10.02
CA PHE A 272 -14.92 -0.85 11.39
C PHE A 272 -13.60 -0.72 12.13
N PHE A 273 -13.55 0.17 13.13
CA PHE A 273 -12.32 0.52 13.82
C PHE A 273 -12.43 0.32 15.34
N LYS A 274 -11.30 0.37 15.99
CA LYS A 274 -11.18 0.44 17.46
C LYS A 274 -10.03 1.39 17.81
N PHE A 275 -10.10 2.03 18.96
CA PHE A 275 -8.93 2.74 19.49
C PHE A 275 -7.81 1.74 19.81
N ASP A 276 -6.60 2.17 19.61
CA ASP A 276 -5.38 1.40 19.91
C ASP A 276 -4.39 2.33 20.63
N ASP A 277 -4.14 2.05 21.90
CA ASP A 277 -3.30 2.87 22.78
C ASP A 277 -1.80 2.71 22.46
N THR A 278 -1.43 1.75 21.62
CA THR A 278 -0.01 1.54 21.27
C THR A 278 0.53 2.60 20.33
N HIS A 279 -0.33 3.38 19.68
CA HIS A 279 0.02 4.38 18.64
C HIS A 279 0.87 3.80 17.48
N GLU A 280 0.93 2.48 17.36
CA GLU A 280 1.73 1.77 16.35
C GLU A 280 0.84 1.32 15.19
N VAL A 281 1.13 1.77 13.99
CA VAL A 281 0.51 1.24 12.79
C VAL A 281 1.06 -0.15 12.53
N LYS A 282 0.20 -1.17 12.62
CA LYS A 282 0.58 -2.59 12.42
C LYS A 282 0.03 -3.09 11.09
N GLY A 283 0.87 -3.81 10.36
CA GLY A 283 0.43 -4.58 9.20
C GLY A 283 -0.38 -5.82 9.59
N SER A 284 -0.93 -6.51 8.61
CA SER A 284 -1.70 -7.76 8.79
C SER A 284 -0.92 -8.89 9.47
N ALA A 285 0.41 -8.82 9.49
CA ALA A 285 1.29 -9.70 10.23
C ALA A 285 1.31 -9.41 11.75
N GLY A 286 0.60 -8.38 12.23
CA GLY A 286 0.59 -7.95 13.63
C GLY A 286 1.87 -7.25 14.08
N VAL A 287 2.72 -6.83 13.15
CA VAL A 287 4.03 -6.21 13.40
C VAL A 287 3.94 -4.71 13.12
N PRO A 288 4.47 -3.83 13.99
CA PRO A 288 4.59 -2.40 13.73
C PRO A 288 5.41 -2.13 12.46
N LEU A 289 4.87 -1.26 11.61
CA LEU A 289 5.45 -0.91 10.32
C LEU A 289 6.40 0.28 10.45
N VAL A 290 7.55 0.18 9.81
CA VAL A 290 8.49 1.29 9.62
C VAL A 290 8.29 1.85 8.21
N ALA A 291 8.13 3.15 8.10
CA ALA A 291 7.95 3.82 6.82
C ALA A 291 9.12 3.52 5.86
N LEU A 292 8.81 3.24 4.60
CA LEU A 292 9.78 2.94 3.54
C LEU A 292 10.70 1.73 3.83
N ALA A 293 10.36 0.94 4.87
CA ALA A 293 11.04 -0.31 5.22
C ALA A 293 10.06 -1.51 5.34
N SER A 294 8.79 -1.29 5.04
CA SER A 294 7.76 -2.33 4.99
C SER A 294 6.84 -2.19 3.79
N VAL A 295 6.35 -3.32 3.32
CA VAL A 295 5.45 -3.40 2.16
C VAL A 295 4.29 -4.35 2.43
N ALA A 296 3.15 -4.06 1.80
CA ALA A 296 2.10 -5.03 1.57
C ALA A 296 2.42 -5.83 0.29
N SER A 297 2.10 -7.11 0.30
CA SER A 297 2.34 -8.04 -0.81
C SER A 297 1.21 -9.04 -0.99
N ASP A 298 1.19 -9.70 -2.13
CA ASP A 298 0.41 -10.94 -2.27
C ASP A 298 1.15 -12.07 -1.53
N LYS A 299 0.65 -12.41 -0.33
CA LYS A 299 1.29 -13.41 0.54
C LYS A 299 1.36 -14.82 -0.05
N SER A 300 0.60 -15.10 -1.10
CA SER A 300 0.69 -16.37 -1.83
C SER A 300 1.94 -16.46 -2.70
N ILE A 301 2.51 -15.31 -3.06
CA ILE A 301 3.73 -15.18 -3.88
C ILE A 301 4.92 -14.73 -3.04
N VAL A 302 4.72 -13.68 -2.23
CA VAL A 302 5.74 -13.15 -1.30
C VAL A 302 5.19 -13.24 0.12
N PRO A 303 5.48 -14.33 0.84
CA PRO A 303 4.94 -14.56 2.17
C PRO A 303 5.38 -13.52 3.18
N SER A 304 4.55 -13.30 4.21
CA SER A 304 4.88 -12.39 5.32
C SER A 304 6.22 -12.76 5.96
N GLY A 305 7.08 -11.78 6.15
CA GLY A 305 8.45 -11.91 6.64
C GLY A 305 9.52 -11.98 5.55
N SER A 306 9.14 -12.10 4.28
CA SER A 306 10.09 -12.05 3.18
C SER A 306 10.78 -10.69 3.11
N VAL A 307 12.09 -10.70 2.84
CA VAL A 307 12.86 -9.48 2.58
C VAL A 307 12.88 -9.23 1.08
N VAL A 308 12.59 -7.99 0.70
CA VAL A 308 12.64 -7.52 -0.68
C VAL A 308 13.62 -6.36 -0.80
N LEU A 309 14.43 -6.37 -1.84
CA LEU A 309 15.24 -5.24 -2.28
C LEU A 309 14.48 -4.55 -3.41
N VAL A 310 14.14 -3.29 -3.19
CA VAL A 310 13.29 -2.51 -4.09
C VAL A 310 14.11 -1.42 -4.74
N GLU A 311 14.09 -1.37 -6.06
CA GLU A 311 14.54 -0.23 -6.84
C GLU A 311 13.36 0.72 -7.04
N MET A 312 13.33 1.79 -6.26
CA MET A 312 12.20 2.72 -6.19
C MET A 312 12.51 3.97 -7.03
N PRO A 313 11.67 4.30 -8.02
CA PRO A 313 11.84 5.53 -8.79
C PRO A 313 11.56 6.76 -7.91
N LEU A 314 12.40 7.76 -8.00
CA LEU A 314 12.18 9.04 -7.36
C LEU A 314 11.28 9.92 -8.23
N ILE A 315 10.26 10.48 -7.60
CA ILE A 315 9.32 11.40 -8.24
C ILE A 315 9.44 12.79 -7.61
N ASN A 316 9.25 13.82 -8.43
CA ASN A 316 9.22 15.20 -7.98
C ASN A 316 7.88 15.56 -7.33
N ASP A 317 7.74 16.79 -6.86
CA ASP A 317 6.51 17.32 -6.25
C ASP A 317 5.30 17.33 -7.19
N HIS A 318 5.52 17.28 -8.50
CA HIS A 318 4.46 17.16 -9.51
C HIS A 318 4.08 15.71 -9.82
N GLY A 319 4.81 14.75 -9.24
CA GLY A 319 4.62 13.31 -9.45
C GLY A 319 5.26 12.80 -10.73
N ASP A 320 6.20 13.54 -11.32
CA ASP A 320 6.94 13.12 -12.49
C ASP A 320 8.23 12.41 -12.08
N PHE A 321 8.63 11.40 -12.85
CA PHE A 321 9.87 10.68 -12.62
C PHE A 321 11.08 11.59 -12.83
N THR A 322 11.99 11.64 -11.86
CA THR A 322 13.18 12.50 -11.88
C THR A 322 14.36 11.93 -12.69
N GLY A 323 14.23 10.70 -13.21
CA GLY A 323 15.33 9.97 -13.84
C GLY A 323 16.23 9.25 -12.85
N LYS A 324 15.93 9.29 -11.55
CA LYS A 324 16.72 8.68 -10.48
C LYS A 324 15.96 7.61 -9.75
N TYR A 325 16.69 6.64 -9.21
CA TYR A 325 16.14 5.56 -8.37
C TYR A 325 16.85 5.54 -7.01
N GLU A 326 16.19 4.95 -6.03
CA GLU A 326 16.78 4.59 -4.74
C GLU A 326 16.65 3.09 -4.51
N MET A 327 17.67 2.49 -3.91
CA MET A 327 17.65 1.10 -3.48
C MET A 327 17.28 1.02 -2.00
N ARG A 328 16.18 0.31 -1.70
CA ARG A 328 15.66 0.16 -0.34
C ARG A 328 15.41 -1.30 0.01
N LEU A 329 15.73 -1.66 1.26
CA LEU A 329 15.36 -2.94 1.84
C LEU A 329 14.03 -2.81 2.57
N MET A 330 13.12 -3.74 2.34
CA MET A 330 11.80 -3.77 2.98
C MET A 330 11.43 -5.18 3.41
N VAL A 331 10.54 -5.28 4.39
CA VAL A 331 9.96 -6.55 4.83
C VAL A 331 8.49 -6.60 4.44
N ALA A 332 8.05 -7.71 3.86
CA ALA A 332 6.64 -7.94 3.54
C ALA A 332 5.88 -8.27 4.83
N LEU A 333 5.07 -7.34 5.34
CA LEU A 333 4.39 -7.45 6.63
C LEU A 333 2.90 -7.12 6.57
N ASP A 334 2.43 -6.73 5.38
CA ASP A 334 1.05 -6.37 5.20
C ASP A 334 0.43 -7.00 3.95
N VAL A 335 -0.88 -6.86 3.80
CA VAL A 335 -1.66 -7.30 2.65
C VAL A 335 -2.69 -6.24 2.30
N GLY A 336 -3.04 -6.13 1.02
CA GLY A 336 -4.13 -5.28 0.56
C GLY A 336 -5.14 -6.08 -0.28
N GLY A 337 -6.41 -5.69 -0.26
CA GLY A 337 -7.44 -6.32 -1.09
C GLY A 337 -7.11 -6.31 -2.58
N ALA A 338 -6.42 -5.27 -3.03
CA ALA A 338 -5.97 -5.07 -4.41
C ALA A 338 -4.48 -5.36 -4.63
N VAL A 339 -3.72 -5.66 -3.58
CA VAL A 339 -2.31 -6.04 -3.69
C VAL A 339 -2.24 -7.51 -4.08
N LYS A 340 -2.23 -7.77 -5.38
CA LYS A 340 -2.28 -9.11 -5.97
C LYS A 340 -1.20 -9.27 -7.05
N GLY A 341 -0.70 -10.49 -7.17
CA GLY A 341 0.30 -10.82 -8.18
C GLY A 341 1.64 -10.11 -7.89
N HIS A 342 2.18 -9.46 -8.91
CA HIS A 342 3.46 -8.71 -8.86
C HIS A 342 3.25 -7.25 -8.47
N HIS A 343 2.46 -7.03 -7.44
CA HIS A 343 2.14 -5.73 -6.90
C HIS A 343 2.63 -5.64 -5.45
N PHE A 344 3.34 -4.56 -5.13
CA PHE A 344 3.72 -4.19 -3.78
C PHE A 344 3.18 -2.80 -3.46
N ASP A 345 2.70 -2.64 -2.23
CA ASP A 345 2.23 -1.36 -1.73
C ASP A 345 3.12 -0.93 -0.55
N ILE A 346 3.87 0.16 -0.73
CA ILE A 346 4.92 0.60 0.19
C ILE A 346 4.29 1.45 1.29
N TYR A 347 4.54 1.09 2.55
CA TYR A 347 4.11 1.92 3.67
C TYR A 347 4.92 3.22 3.74
N GLN A 348 4.23 4.36 3.64
CA GLN A 348 4.81 5.71 3.59
C GLN A 348 4.85 6.40 4.96
N GLY A 349 4.37 5.75 6.03
CA GLY A 349 4.27 6.35 7.35
C GLY A 349 2.92 7.03 7.62
N VAL A 350 2.92 7.94 8.59
CA VAL A 350 1.72 8.69 9.01
C VAL A 350 1.64 10.01 8.25
N GLU A 351 0.45 10.35 7.77
CA GLU A 351 0.18 11.58 7.04
C GLU A 351 0.65 12.82 7.83
N GLY A 352 1.43 13.68 7.18
CA GLY A 352 1.90 14.94 7.75
C GLY A 352 3.09 14.84 8.72
N ILE A 353 3.45 13.66 9.23
CA ILE A 353 4.55 13.50 10.20
C ILE A 353 5.91 13.44 9.51
N HIS A 354 6.01 12.79 8.36
CA HIS A 354 7.29 12.68 7.63
C HIS A 354 7.75 13.95 6.93
N LYS A 355 6.94 15.00 6.89
CA LYS A 355 7.36 16.31 6.36
C LYS A 355 8.43 17.01 7.22
N LYS A 356 8.57 16.65 8.50
CA LYS A 356 9.55 17.28 9.42
C LYS A 356 10.90 16.59 9.47
N ALA A 357 10.99 15.34 9.02
CA ALA A 357 12.25 14.58 9.04
C ALA A 357 13.05 14.68 7.73
N ALA A 358 12.48 15.29 6.69
CA ALA A 358 13.12 15.51 5.40
C ALA A 358 13.55 16.98 5.16
N GLN A 359 13.48 17.82 6.20
CA GLN A 359 14.09 19.15 6.29
C GLN A 359 15.25 19.08 7.27
#